data_fe204ee23e6963fe0ed4e5d14bbaed72
#
_entry.id   fe204ee23e6963fe0ed4e5d14bbaed72
#
_cell.length_a   1.000
_cell.length_b   1.000
_cell.length_c   1.000
_cell.angle_alpha   90.00
_cell.angle_beta   90.00
_cell.angle_gamma   90.00
#
_symmetry.space_group_name_H-M   'P 1'
#
loop_
_entity.id
_entity.type
_entity.pdbx_description
1 polymer ?
#
loop_
_entity_poly.entity_id
_entity_poly.type
_entity_poly.pdbx_seq_one_letter_code
_entity_poly.pdbx_strand_id
1 'polypeptide(L)'
;MSAAAETTYALIVNPAAGGGRSLKLLPEVERAFDELRMIFRVERTRSKEHGIELALSALDAGEVPVVMSGDGLIGAVGGVVAGSGSPLGIVPGGRGNDLARGLGIPENPTAAVEALAAGHTVALDVGEANGERFLGIASVGFDSDANRIANESRLSGNSVYAWAALRTLARWKHVRFSLVEGGTQSRFTGYTVAVANNGFYGGGMNMAPSADPCDGLLDVVTVAAVGRLRFLLNLPKVFRGRHVDGENVRSWQTSGIEVRACLLYT
;
A
#
# COMPACT_ATOMS: atom_id res chain seq x y z
N MET A 1 -37.31 20.61 -3.69
CA MET A 1 -36.57 19.37 -3.75
C MET A 1 -35.35 19.64 -4.64
N SER A 2 -34.19 19.86 -4.06
CA SER A 2 -32.94 19.98 -4.83
C SER A 2 -32.68 18.60 -5.43
N ALA A 3 -32.55 18.51 -6.76
CA ALA A 3 -32.05 17.31 -7.40
C ALA A 3 -30.68 17.02 -6.77
N ALA A 4 -30.51 15.85 -6.17
CA ALA A 4 -29.19 15.43 -5.74
C ALA A 4 -28.30 15.47 -7.00
N ALA A 5 -27.20 16.21 -6.94
CA ALA A 5 -26.27 16.28 -8.06
C ALA A 5 -25.82 14.85 -8.35
N GLU A 6 -25.97 14.40 -9.60
CA GLU A 6 -25.50 13.09 -10.01
C GLU A 6 -23.98 13.02 -9.81
N THR A 7 -23.53 12.02 -9.06
CA THR A 7 -22.10 11.83 -8.81
C THR A 7 -21.39 11.46 -10.12
N THR A 8 -20.38 12.23 -10.48
CA THR A 8 -19.53 11.98 -11.63
C THR A 8 -18.17 11.47 -11.20
N TYR A 9 -17.57 10.57 -11.99
CA TYR A 9 -16.33 9.88 -11.65
C TYR A 9 -15.25 10.14 -12.69
N ALA A 10 -14.03 10.39 -12.24
CA ALA A 10 -12.84 10.40 -13.08
C ALA A 10 -12.06 9.10 -12.90
N LEU A 11 -12.19 8.15 -13.84
CA LEU A 11 -11.46 6.88 -13.81
C LEU A 11 -10.04 7.09 -14.32
N ILE A 12 -9.09 7.13 -13.40
CA ILE A 12 -7.66 7.38 -13.63
C ILE A 12 -6.94 6.03 -13.74
N VAL A 13 -6.55 5.67 -14.94
CA VAL A 13 -5.99 4.36 -15.26
C VAL A 13 -4.48 4.44 -15.45
N ASN A 14 -3.72 3.61 -14.75
CA ASN A 14 -2.31 3.44 -15.03
C ASN A 14 -2.11 2.27 -16.00
N PRO A 15 -1.80 2.52 -17.28
CA PRO A 15 -1.70 1.47 -18.29
C PRO A 15 -0.59 0.46 -18.03
N ALA A 16 0.47 0.84 -17.29
CA ALA A 16 1.60 -0.02 -16.95
C ALA A 16 1.37 -0.87 -15.69
N ALA A 17 0.32 -0.58 -14.90
CA ALA A 17 0.08 -1.29 -13.65
C ALA A 17 -0.14 -2.80 -13.88
N GLY A 18 0.43 -3.61 -12.99
CA GLY A 18 0.38 -5.06 -13.07
C GLY A 18 1.05 -5.64 -14.33
N GLY A 19 1.98 -4.90 -14.96
CA GLY A 19 2.57 -5.32 -16.24
C GLY A 19 1.57 -5.23 -17.42
N GLY A 20 0.68 -4.22 -17.39
CA GLY A 20 -0.36 -4.00 -18.39
C GLY A 20 -1.71 -4.65 -18.04
N ARG A 21 -1.85 -5.22 -16.83
CA ARG A 21 -3.12 -5.82 -16.36
C ARG A 21 -4.24 -4.79 -16.33
N SER A 22 -4.02 -3.58 -15.80
CA SER A 22 -5.02 -2.52 -15.75
C SER A 22 -5.60 -2.23 -17.13
N LEU A 23 -4.73 -2.10 -18.16
CA LEU A 23 -5.20 -1.81 -19.50
C LEU A 23 -6.02 -2.97 -20.11
N LYS A 24 -5.68 -4.22 -19.78
CA LYS A 24 -6.43 -5.40 -20.24
C LYS A 24 -7.81 -5.50 -19.59
N LEU A 25 -7.93 -5.08 -18.34
CA LEU A 25 -9.18 -5.12 -17.57
C LEU A 25 -10.05 -3.88 -17.80
N LEU A 26 -9.51 -2.79 -18.36
CA LEU A 26 -10.23 -1.55 -18.57
C LEU A 26 -11.58 -1.72 -19.30
N PRO A 27 -11.69 -2.49 -20.42
CA PRO A 27 -12.98 -2.65 -21.10
C PRO A 27 -14.07 -3.33 -20.23
N GLU A 28 -13.65 -4.17 -19.27
CA GLU A 28 -14.56 -4.81 -18.32
C GLU A 28 -15.04 -3.80 -17.27
N VAL A 29 -14.12 -2.95 -16.77
CA VAL A 29 -14.44 -1.87 -15.85
C VAL A 29 -15.38 -0.84 -16.47
N GLU A 30 -15.07 -0.36 -17.70
CA GLU A 30 -15.93 0.59 -18.43
C GLU A 30 -17.35 0.03 -18.60
N ARG A 31 -17.48 -1.24 -19.01
CA ARG A 31 -18.78 -1.91 -19.12
C ARG A 31 -19.52 -1.96 -17.78
N ALA A 32 -18.83 -2.25 -16.67
CA ALA A 32 -19.47 -2.29 -15.35
C ALA A 32 -19.99 -0.90 -14.94
N PHE A 33 -19.25 0.19 -15.23
CA PHE A 33 -19.74 1.56 -15.02
C PHE A 33 -20.99 1.86 -15.84
N ASP A 34 -21.00 1.46 -17.13
CA ASP A 34 -22.15 1.67 -18.04
C ASP A 34 -23.39 0.87 -17.58
N GLU A 35 -23.22 -0.41 -17.23
CA GLU A 35 -24.31 -1.27 -16.74
C GLU A 35 -24.96 -0.74 -15.46
N LEU A 36 -24.14 -0.14 -14.57
CA LEU A 36 -24.58 0.51 -13.33
C LEU A 36 -25.04 1.97 -13.55
N ARG A 37 -25.00 2.46 -14.79
CA ARG A 37 -25.39 3.82 -15.15
C ARG A 37 -24.64 4.92 -14.39
N MET A 38 -23.39 4.65 -14.07
CA MET A 38 -22.50 5.62 -13.42
C MET A 38 -21.96 6.58 -14.49
N ILE A 39 -21.96 7.88 -14.19
CA ILE A 39 -21.40 8.89 -15.11
C ILE A 39 -19.90 8.96 -14.86
N PHE A 40 -19.10 8.67 -15.87
CA PHE A 40 -17.66 8.65 -15.74
C PHE A 40 -16.93 9.12 -17.00
N ARG A 41 -15.67 9.53 -16.82
CA ARG A 41 -14.71 9.70 -17.90
C ARG A 41 -13.44 8.92 -17.61
N VAL A 42 -12.70 8.54 -18.65
CA VAL A 42 -11.48 7.76 -18.54
C VAL A 42 -10.26 8.61 -18.85
N GLU A 43 -9.28 8.62 -17.94
CA GLU A 43 -8.00 9.28 -18.09
C GLU A 43 -6.85 8.28 -17.94
N ARG A 44 -5.90 8.29 -18.88
CA ARG A 44 -4.74 7.39 -18.82
C ARG A 44 -3.51 8.15 -18.33
N THR A 45 -2.87 7.63 -17.27
CA THR A 45 -1.66 8.25 -16.75
C THR A 45 -0.44 7.98 -17.64
N ARG A 46 0.48 8.92 -17.64
CA ARG A 46 1.81 8.81 -18.30
C ARG A 46 2.92 8.63 -17.29
N SER A 47 2.70 9.08 -16.07
CA SER A 47 3.60 8.95 -14.92
C SER A 47 2.79 8.97 -13.62
N LYS A 48 3.46 8.80 -12.49
CA LYS A 48 2.86 8.92 -11.14
C LYS A 48 2.38 10.37 -10.90
N GLU A 49 3.20 11.34 -11.26
CA GLU A 49 2.92 12.78 -11.12
C GLU A 49 1.70 13.17 -11.96
N HIS A 50 1.62 12.70 -13.21
CA HIS A 50 0.44 12.92 -14.05
C HIS A 50 -0.82 12.31 -13.46
N GLY A 51 -0.73 11.16 -12.77
CA GLY A 51 -1.87 10.58 -12.07
C GLY A 51 -2.35 11.45 -10.91
N ILE A 52 -1.43 12.09 -10.20
CA ILE A 52 -1.74 13.07 -9.15
C ILE A 52 -2.42 14.31 -9.75
N GLU A 53 -1.89 14.86 -10.84
CA GLU A 53 -2.47 16.01 -11.54
C GLU A 53 -3.91 15.73 -12.00
N LEU A 54 -4.16 14.54 -12.55
CA LEU A 54 -5.51 14.12 -12.97
C LEU A 54 -6.48 14.01 -11.78
N ALA A 55 -6.01 13.52 -10.64
CA ALA A 55 -6.83 13.43 -9.44
C ALA A 55 -7.18 14.82 -8.88
N LEU A 56 -6.22 15.75 -8.83
CA LEU A 56 -6.46 17.13 -8.44
C LEU A 56 -7.45 17.83 -9.39
N SER A 57 -7.29 17.64 -10.71
CA SER A 57 -8.23 18.16 -11.70
C SER A 57 -9.64 17.60 -11.54
N ALA A 58 -9.77 16.33 -11.16
CA ALA A 58 -11.07 15.72 -10.86
C ALA A 58 -11.72 16.37 -9.63
N LEU A 59 -10.94 16.59 -8.55
CA LEU A 59 -11.42 17.29 -7.36
C LEU A 59 -11.89 18.71 -7.67
N ASP A 60 -11.13 19.47 -8.46
CA ASP A 60 -11.47 20.84 -8.88
C ASP A 60 -12.75 20.88 -9.72
N ALA A 61 -13.02 19.81 -10.50
CA ALA A 61 -14.25 19.65 -11.28
C ALA A 61 -15.45 19.12 -10.45
N GLY A 62 -15.26 18.82 -9.16
CA GLY A 62 -16.29 18.21 -8.31
C GLY A 62 -16.57 16.74 -8.63
N GLU A 63 -15.65 16.06 -9.33
CA GLU A 63 -15.73 14.64 -9.66
C GLU A 63 -15.06 13.81 -8.57
N VAL A 64 -15.52 12.56 -8.41
CA VAL A 64 -14.88 11.58 -7.55
C VAL A 64 -13.72 10.91 -8.30
N PRO A 65 -12.45 11.06 -7.87
CA PRO A 65 -11.35 10.33 -8.48
C PRO A 65 -11.45 8.84 -8.17
N VAL A 66 -11.34 8.01 -9.21
CA VAL A 66 -11.29 6.55 -9.12
C VAL A 66 -9.97 6.07 -9.72
N VAL A 67 -9.11 5.45 -8.95
CA VAL A 67 -7.78 5.03 -9.41
C VAL A 67 -7.76 3.53 -9.73
N MET A 68 -7.55 3.22 -11.01
CA MET A 68 -7.31 1.86 -11.48
C MET A 68 -5.81 1.61 -11.65
N SER A 69 -5.18 1.10 -10.60
CA SER A 69 -3.73 0.91 -10.55
C SER A 69 -3.32 -0.09 -9.47
N GLY A 70 -2.02 -0.15 -9.18
CA GLY A 70 -1.45 -0.79 -7.99
C GLY A 70 -1.18 0.23 -6.88
N ASP A 71 -0.72 -0.27 -5.74
CA ASP A 71 -0.55 0.45 -4.48
C ASP A 71 0.23 1.77 -4.59
N GLY A 72 1.24 1.82 -5.46
CA GLY A 72 2.10 2.99 -5.61
C GLY A 72 1.39 4.26 -6.12
N LEU A 73 0.48 4.14 -7.10
CA LEU A 73 -0.31 5.28 -7.57
C LEU A 73 -1.51 5.52 -6.66
N ILE A 74 -2.17 4.46 -6.17
CA ILE A 74 -3.30 4.58 -5.25
C ILE A 74 -2.85 5.33 -3.98
N GLY A 75 -1.71 4.98 -3.39
CA GLY A 75 -1.16 5.66 -2.23
C GLY A 75 -0.80 7.12 -2.51
N ALA A 76 -0.21 7.42 -3.68
CA ALA A 76 0.16 8.78 -4.05
C ALA A 76 -1.08 9.68 -4.25
N VAL A 77 -2.09 9.18 -4.96
CA VAL A 77 -3.36 9.90 -5.14
C VAL A 77 -4.11 10.04 -3.82
N GLY A 78 -4.15 8.98 -3.00
CA GLY A 78 -4.76 9.04 -1.68
C GLY A 78 -4.11 10.09 -0.78
N GLY A 79 -2.79 10.25 -0.86
CA GLY A 79 -2.07 11.29 -0.12
C GLY A 79 -2.50 12.72 -0.49
N VAL A 80 -2.85 13.00 -1.76
CA VAL A 80 -3.30 14.34 -2.20
C VAL A 80 -4.81 14.52 -2.04
N VAL A 81 -5.60 13.46 -2.14
CA VAL A 81 -7.05 13.49 -1.88
C VAL A 81 -7.35 13.68 -0.38
N ALA A 82 -6.42 13.25 0.47
CA ALA A 82 -6.57 13.36 1.93
C ALA A 82 -6.84 14.81 2.37
N GLY A 83 -7.94 15.00 3.10
CA GLY A 83 -8.39 16.33 3.57
C GLY A 83 -9.19 17.14 2.56
N SER A 84 -9.44 16.66 1.35
CA SER A 84 -10.28 17.35 0.34
C SER A 84 -11.78 17.26 0.64
N GLY A 85 -12.18 16.29 1.46
CA GLY A 85 -13.60 15.96 1.68
C GLY A 85 -14.22 15.07 0.60
N SER A 86 -13.51 14.80 -0.50
CA SER A 86 -13.95 13.86 -1.53
C SER A 86 -13.51 12.43 -1.19
N PRO A 87 -14.33 11.42 -1.47
CA PRO A 87 -13.87 10.03 -1.42
C PRO A 87 -12.90 9.73 -2.54
N LEU A 88 -12.09 8.68 -2.39
CA LEU A 88 -11.26 8.09 -3.41
C LEU A 88 -11.78 6.69 -3.76
N GLY A 89 -12.14 6.46 -5.00
CA GLY A 89 -12.47 5.14 -5.48
C GLY A 89 -11.21 4.33 -5.85
N ILE A 90 -11.25 3.02 -5.61
CA ILE A 90 -10.12 2.12 -5.90
C ILE A 90 -10.60 0.94 -6.75
N VAL A 91 -9.97 0.74 -7.91
CA VAL A 91 -10.12 -0.47 -8.72
C VAL A 91 -8.76 -1.17 -8.81
N PRO A 92 -8.61 -2.37 -8.22
CA PRO A 92 -7.33 -3.07 -8.17
C PRO A 92 -6.82 -3.46 -9.55
N GLY A 93 -5.71 -2.86 -10.00
CA GLY A 93 -5.09 -3.13 -11.30
C GLY A 93 -3.62 -3.53 -11.22
N GLY A 94 -3.04 -3.54 -10.01
CA GLY A 94 -1.64 -3.83 -9.75
C GLY A 94 -1.31 -5.32 -9.60
N ARG A 95 -0.10 -5.60 -9.12
CA ARG A 95 0.36 -6.95 -8.77
C ARG A 95 0.01 -7.33 -7.32
N GLY A 96 0.21 -6.42 -6.38
CA GLY A 96 0.00 -6.64 -4.94
C GLY A 96 -1.42 -6.33 -4.53
N ASN A 97 -1.88 -5.13 -4.85
CA ASN A 97 -3.17 -4.56 -4.45
C ASN A 97 -3.38 -4.66 -2.93
N ASP A 98 -2.31 -4.39 -2.19
CA ASP A 98 -2.23 -4.62 -0.76
C ASP A 98 -3.14 -3.69 0.03
N LEU A 99 -3.27 -2.42 -0.39
CA LEU A 99 -4.22 -1.49 0.21
C LEU A 99 -5.66 -1.95 -0.02
N ALA A 100 -6.00 -2.33 -1.26
CA ALA A 100 -7.34 -2.83 -1.57
C ALA A 100 -7.68 -4.08 -0.76
N ARG A 101 -6.71 -5.00 -0.59
CA ARG A 101 -6.85 -6.20 0.24
C ARG A 101 -7.14 -5.86 1.69
N GLY A 102 -6.40 -4.93 2.30
CA GLY A 102 -6.61 -4.50 3.68
C GLY A 102 -7.97 -3.82 3.89
N LEU A 103 -8.49 -3.14 2.87
CA LEU A 103 -9.80 -2.51 2.89
C LEU A 103 -10.95 -3.44 2.49
N GLY A 104 -10.68 -4.70 2.16
CA GLY A 104 -11.71 -5.65 1.71
C GLY A 104 -12.29 -5.33 0.33
N ILE A 105 -11.61 -4.51 -0.48
CA ILE A 105 -12.04 -4.19 -1.84
C ILE A 105 -11.81 -5.42 -2.73
N PRO A 106 -12.83 -5.88 -3.49
CA PRO A 106 -12.70 -7.05 -4.35
C PRO A 106 -11.59 -6.90 -5.41
N GLU A 107 -10.81 -7.97 -5.63
CA GLU A 107 -9.80 -7.99 -6.71
C GLU A 107 -10.41 -8.15 -8.11
N ASN A 108 -11.65 -8.64 -8.18
CA ASN A 108 -12.40 -8.69 -9.44
C ASN A 108 -12.84 -7.27 -9.82
N PRO A 109 -12.55 -6.80 -11.03
CA PRO A 109 -12.81 -5.41 -11.42
C PRO A 109 -14.30 -5.05 -11.43
N THR A 110 -15.18 -5.93 -11.90
CA THR A 110 -16.64 -5.70 -11.87
C THR A 110 -17.15 -5.57 -10.45
N ALA A 111 -16.78 -6.48 -9.56
CA ALA A 111 -17.16 -6.42 -8.15
C ALA A 111 -16.60 -5.18 -7.44
N ALA A 112 -15.42 -4.69 -7.85
CA ALA A 112 -14.87 -3.43 -7.32
C ALA A 112 -15.71 -2.23 -7.76
N VAL A 113 -16.21 -2.20 -9.00
CA VAL A 113 -17.13 -1.14 -9.49
C VAL A 113 -18.50 -1.25 -8.81
N GLU A 114 -19.02 -2.45 -8.58
CA GLU A 114 -20.24 -2.68 -7.81
C GLU A 114 -20.12 -2.14 -6.38
N ALA A 115 -18.97 -2.37 -5.72
CA ALA A 115 -18.70 -1.81 -4.39
C ALA A 115 -18.63 -0.28 -4.41
N LEU A 116 -18.07 0.33 -5.47
CA LEU A 116 -18.10 1.77 -5.70
C LEU A 116 -19.54 2.31 -5.85
N ALA A 117 -20.33 1.64 -6.66
CA ALA A 117 -21.73 2.02 -6.91
C ALA A 117 -22.61 1.91 -5.65
N ALA A 118 -22.29 0.98 -4.74
CA ALA A 118 -22.95 0.87 -3.45
C ALA A 118 -22.74 2.10 -2.55
N GLY A 119 -21.71 2.92 -2.83
CA GLY A 119 -21.49 4.21 -2.17
C GLY A 119 -21.03 4.12 -0.72
N HIS A 120 -20.63 2.94 -0.24
CA HIS A 120 -20.07 2.81 1.10
C HIS A 120 -18.68 3.42 1.17
N THR A 121 -18.47 4.37 2.05
CA THR A 121 -17.18 5.02 2.29
C THR A 121 -16.68 4.77 3.70
N VAL A 122 -15.36 4.68 3.84
CA VAL A 122 -14.66 4.55 5.12
C VAL A 122 -13.66 5.69 5.24
N ALA A 123 -13.62 6.35 6.39
CA ALA A 123 -12.59 7.33 6.67
C ALA A 123 -11.31 6.59 7.05
N LEU A 124 -10.23 6.86 6.31
CA LEU A 124 -8.93 6.26 6.57
C LEU A 124 -8.00 7.26 7.22
N ASP A 125 -7.20 6.77 8.14
CA ASP A 125 -6.04 7.48 8.63
C ASP A 125 -4.99 7.59 7.54
N VAL A 126 -4.18 8.64 7.62
CA VAL A 126 -3.08 8.87 6.68
C VAL A 126 -1.80 9.03 7.47
N GLY A 127 -0.89 8.07 7.34
CA GLY A 127 0.43 8.18 7.92
C GLY A 127 1.28 9.23 7.19
N GLU A 128 2.22 9.84 7.91
CA GLU A 128 3.21 10.74 7.33
C GLU A 128 4.62 10.30 7.74
N ALA A 129 5.53 10.22 6.79
CA ALA A 129 6.94 9.90 7.00
C ALA A 129 7.81 10.93 6.29
N ASN A 130 8.57 11.72 7.03
CA ASN A 130 9.46 12.78 6.49
C ASN A 130 8.73 13.78 5.56
N GLY A 131 7.48 14.11 5.85
CA GLY A 131 6.66 15.01 5.04
C GLY A 131 5.94 14.34 3.86
N GLU A 132 6.13 13.03 3.65
CA GLU A 132 5.42 12.26 2.63
C GLU A 132 4.28 11.44 3.26
N ARG A 133 3.09 11.55 2.69
CA ARG A 133 1.90 10.82 3.15
C ARG A 133 1.89 9.40 2.60
N PHE A 134 1.41 8.46 3.42
CA PHE A 134 1.24 7.06 3.03
C PHE A 134 -0.03 6.46 3.62
N LEU A 135 -0.64 5.52 2.89
CA LEU A 135 -1.83 4.77 3.31
C LEU A 135 -1.51 3.32 3.70
N GLY A 136 -0.38 2.82 3.27
CA GLY A 136 0.05 1.44 3.49
C GLY A 136 1.07 1.32 4.61
N ILE A 137 2.28 0.88 4.28
CA ILE A 137 3.39 0.66 5.21
C ILE A 137 4.60 1.46 4.79
N ALA A 138 5.14 2.26 5.72
CA ALA A 138 6.48 2.84 5.61
C ALA A 138 7.47 1.89 6.29
N SER A 139 8.56 1.53 5.62
CA SER A 139 9.51 0.57 6.17
C SER A 139 10.96 0.94 5.91
N VAL A 140 11.83 0.49 6.80
CA VAL A 140 13.28 0.67 6.69
C VAL A 140 13.97 -0.65 6.99
N GLY A 141 14.84 -1.10 6.06
CA GLY A 141 15.65 -2.29 6.24
C GLY A 141 15.51 -3.29 5.12
N PHE A 142 15.49 -4.57 5.45
CA PHE A 142 15.49 -5.70 4.52
C PHE A 142 14.36 -5.64 3.49
N ASP A 143 13.16 -5.35 3.93
CA ASP A 143 11.96 -5.29 3.11
C ASP A 143 12.00 -4.14 2.11
N SER A 144 12.55 -2.98 2.48
CA SER A 144 12.76 -1.85 1.57
C SER A 144 13.72 -2.23 0.44
N ASP A 145 14.82 -2.91 0.75
CA ASP A 145 15.78 -3.39 -0.26
C ASP A 145 15.17 -4.48 -1.14
N ALA A 146 14.42 -5.42 -0.54
CA ALA A 146 13.73 -6.46 -1.30
C ALA A 146 12.67 -5.87 -2.24
N ASN A 147 11.90 -4.88 -1.78
CA ASN A 147 10.90 -4.21 -2.59
C ASN A 147 11.52 -3.42 -3.76
N ARG A 148 12.63 -2.72 -3.52
CA ARG A 148 13.40 -2.06 -4.56
C ARG A 148 13.87 -3.04 -5.64
N ILE A 149 14.45 -4.19 -5.25
CA ILE A 149 14.89 -5.23 -6.18
C ILE A 149 13.70 -5.84 -6.94
N ALA A 150 12.56 -6.04 -6.29
CA ALA A 150 11.35 -6.54 -6.94
C ALA A 150 10.83 -5.56 -8.00
N ASN A 151 10.82 -4.26 -7.70
CA ASN A 151 10.34 -3.21 -8.62
C ASN A 151 11.27 -3.02 -9.83
N GLU A 152 12.59 -3.18 -9.65
CA GLU A 152 13.58 -3.14 -10.73
C GLU A 152 13.58 -4.42 -11.60
N SER A 153 12.93 -5.48 -11.14
CA SER A 153 12.92 -6.78 -11.81
C SER A 153 11.95 -6.81 -12.99
N ARG A 154 12.35 -7.45 -14.08
CA ARG A 154 11.49 -7.77 -15.23
C ARG A 154 10.61 -9.01 -15.02
N LEU A 155 10.79 -9.72 -13.89
CA LEU A 155 9.95 -10.87 -13.54
C LEU A 155 8.53 -10.41 -13.24
N SER A 156 7.54 -11.25 -13.55
CA SER A 156 6.13 -10.99 -13.32
C SER A 156 5.54 -11.95 -12.29
N GLY A 157 4.44 -11.52 -11.63
CA GLY A 157 3.74 -12.32 -10.62
C GLY A 157 4.36 -12.24 -9.22
N ASN A 158 3.75 -12.94 -8.26
CA ASN A 158 4.14 -12.88 -6.85
C ASN A 158 5.50 -13.54 -6.57
N SER A 159 5.98 -14.41 -7.46
CA SER A 159 7.30 -15.06 -7.35
C SER A 159 8.47 -14.06 -7.37
N VAL A 160 8.27 -12.85 -7.92
CA VAL A 160 9.29 -11.80 -7.94
C VAL A 160 9.66 -11.36 -6.52
N TYR A 161 8.70 -11.28 -5.61
CA TYR A 161 8.97 -10.88 -4.21
C TYR A 161 9.76 -11.95 -3.47
N ALA A 162 9.44 -13.24 -3.66
CA ALA A 162 10.20 -14.34 -3.09
C ALA A 162 11.66 -14.38 -3.62
N TRP A 163 11.84 -14.17 -4.92
CA TRP A 163 13.16 -14.08 -5.53
C TRP A 163 13.95 -12.87 -5.01
N ALA A 164 13.32 -11.70 -4.93
CA ALA A 164 13.94 -10.49 -4.41
C ALA A 164 14.35 -10.66 -2.94
N ALA A 165 13.50 -11.27 -2.12
CA ALA A 165 13.79 -11.57 -0.72
C ALA A 165 14.99 -12.51 -0.59
N LEU A 166 15.07 -13.59 -1.39
CA LEU A 166 16.21 -14.50 -1.39
C LEU A 166 17.52 -13.80 -1.82
N ARG A 167 17.46 -12.98 -2.87
CA ARG A 167 18.61 -12.23 -3.36
C ARG A 167 19.09 -11.20 -2.34
N THR A 168 18.17 -10.50 -1.69
CA THR A 168 18.48 -9.55 -0.62
C THR A 168 19.12 -10.28 0.55
N LEU A 169 18.53 -11.40 0.99
CA LEU A 169 19.02 -12.18 2.14
C LEU A 169 20.43 -12.71 1.95
N ALA A 170 20.79 -13.13 0.72
CA ALA A 170 22.13 -13.64 0.41
C ALA A 170 23.23 -12.59 0.66
N ARG A 171 22.89 -11.29 0.52
CA ARG A 171 23.83 -10.17 0.68
C ARG A 171 23.55 -9.32 1.92
N TRP A 172 22.51 -9.67 2.69
CA TRP A 172 22.06 -8.88 3.81
C TRP A 172 23.11 -8.77 4.90
N LYS A 173 23.34 -7.53 5.35
CA LYS A 173 24.07 -7.22 6.57
C LYS A 173 23.08 -6.66 7.57
N HIS A 174 23.20 -7.08 8.83
CA HIS A 174 22.32 -6.58 9.87
C HIS A 174 22.44 -5.05 9.99
N VAL A 175 21.29 -4.40 10.21
CA VAL A 175 21.17 -2.97 10.41
C VAL A 175 20.98 -2.69 11.91
N ARG A 176 21.63 -1.67 12.42
CA ARG A 176 21.35 -1.15 13.77
C ARG A 176 20.25 -0.12 13.67
N PHE A 177 19.15 -0.38 14.35
CA PHE A 177 18.03 0.54 14.46
C PHE A 177 18.06 1.27 15.80
N SER A 178 17.68 2.54 15.78
CA SER A 178 17.37 3.35 16.96
C SER A 178 15.96 3.87 16.80
N LEU A 179 15.12 3.61 17.76
CA LEU A 179 13.72 4.04 17.82
C LEU A 179 13.59 5.06 18.95
N VAL A 180 12.89 6.16 18.70
CA VAL A 180 12.54 7.15 19.73
C VAL A 180 11.04 7.34 19.72
N GLU A 181 10.40 7.07 20.84
CA GLU A 181 8.96 7.18 21.05
C GLU A 181 8.68 7.77 22.42
N GLY A 182 7.87 8.82 22.50
CA GLY A 182 7.54 9.49 23.75
C GLY A 182 8.75 9.91 24.58
N GLY A 183 9.87 10.27 23.92
CA GLY A 183 11.14 10.62 24.59
C GLY A 183 11.99 9.42 25.04
N THR A 184 11.47 8.19 24.91
CA THR A 184 12.22 6.97 25.25
C THR A 184 12.96 6.45 24.03
N GLN A 185 14.27 6.21 24.19
CA GLN A 185 15.09 5.64 23.12
C GLN A 185 15.32 4.15 23.35
N SER A 186 15.08 3.34 22.34
CA SER A 186 15.45 1.93 22.27
C SER A 186 16.35 1.64 21.08
N ARG A 187 17.15 0.59 21.16
CA ARG A 187 18.07 0.19 20.08
C ARG A 187 18.06 -1.31 19.93
N PHE A 188 18.10 -1.78 18.68
CA PHE A 188 18.28 -3.20 18.37
C PHE A 188 19.01 -3.37 17.06
N THR A 189 19.49 -4.58 16.81
CA THR A 189 20.05 -4.99 15.53
C THR A 189 19.09 -5.98 14.88
N GLY A 190 18.77 -5.78 13.61
CA GLY A 190 17.75 -6.60 12.98
C GLY A 190 17.66 -6.50 11.47
N TYR A 191 16.53 -6.96 10.98
CA TYR A 191 16.19 -6.99 9.57
C TYR A 191 15.41 -5.76 9.15
N THR A 192 14.35 -5.40 9.89
CA THR A 192 13.43 -4.34 9.46
C THR A 192 12.70 -3.67 10.64
N VAL A 193 12.28 -2.45 10.38
CA VAL A 193 11.23 -1.73 11.09
C VAL A 193 10.18 -1.36 10.07
N ALA A 194 8.95 -1.81 10.27
CA ALA A 194 7.79 -1.42 9.50
C ALA A 194 6.86 -0.58 10.39
N VAL A 195 6.36 0.52 9.85
CA VAL A 195 5.37 1.41 10.46
C VAL A 195 4.15 1.38 9.55
N ALA A 196 3.10 0.75 9.99
CA ALA A 196 1.97 0.35 9.20
C ALA A 196 0.72 1.14 9.56
N ASN A 197 0.04 1.67 8.54
CA ASN A 197 -1.33 2.16 8.61
C ASN A 197 -2.31 1.08 8.13
N ASN A 198 -1.84 0.16 7.27
CA ASN A 198 -2.58 -0.99 6.75
C ASN A 198 -1.71 -2.24 6.88
N GLY A 199 -2.32 -3.38 7.22
CA GLY A 199 -1.60 -4.60 7.56
C GLY A 199 -0.81 -5.26 6.42
N PHE A 200 -1.14 -4.98 5.16
CA PHE A 200 -0.62 -5.72 4.00
C PHE A 200 0.40 -4.93 3.20
N TYR A 201 1.41 -5.64 2.68
CA TYR A 201 2.36 -5.13 1.71
C TYR A 201 3.04 -6.26 0.93
N GLY A 202 3.79 -5.92 -0.14
CA GLY A 202 4.65 -6.85 -0.87
C GLY A 202 3.90 -8.01 -1.55
N GLY A 203 2.64 -7.80 -1.95
CA GLY A 203 1.83 -8.78 -2.66
C GLY A 203 1.13 -9.80 -1.76
N GLY A 204 0.60 -9.36 -0.65
CA GLY A 204 -0.21 -10.15 0.27
C GLY A 204 0.50 -10.62 1.53
N MET A 205 1.69 -10.11 1.82
CA MET A 205 2.29 -10.29 3.14
C MET A 205 1.54 -9.48 4.18
N ASN A 206 0.98 -10.14 5.19
CA ASN A 206 0.31 -9.51 6.32
C ASN A 206 1.33 -9.16 7.40
N MET A 207 2.04 -8.02 7.21
CA MET A 207 3.14 -7.59 8.05
C MET A 207 2.69 -7.08 9.41
N ALA A 208 1.59 -6.36 9.47
CA ALA A 208 1.00 -5.86 10.69
C ALA A 208 -0.44 -6.37 10.82
N PRO A 209 -0.66 -7.59 11.34
CA PRO A 209 -1.99 -8.23 11.36
C PRO A 209 -3.02 -7.50 12.21
N SER A 210 -2.56 -6.67 13.16
CA SER A 210 -3.41 -5.86 14.04
C SER A 210 -3.74 -4.48 13.47
N ALA A 211 -3.08 -4.06 12.38
CA ALA A 211 -3.26 -2.71 11.87
C ALA A 211 -4.69 -2.47 11.38
N ASP A 212 -5.30 -1.44 11.97
CA ASP A 212 -6.60 -0.90 11.58
C ASP A 212 -6.40 0.52 11.02
N PRO A 213 -6.61 0.74 9.71
CA PRO A 213 -6.39 2.04 9.10
C PRO A 213 -7.39 3.12 9.53
N CYS A 214 -8.22 2.87 10.55
CA CYS A 214 -9.28 3.77 11.01
C CYS A 214 -9.23 4.08 12.52
N ASP A 215 -8.19 3.66 13.24
CA ASP A 215 -8.10 3.77 14.71
C ASP A 215 -7.27 4.96 15.21
N GLY A 216 -6.70 5.77 14.30
CA GLY A 216 -5.87 6.93 14.62
C GLY A 216 -4.44 6.57 15.03
N LEU A 217 -4.02 5.32 14.88
CA LEU A 217 -2.71 4.82 15.29
C LEU A 217 -1.95 4.20 14.14
N LEU A 218 -0.66 4.00 14.36
CA LEU A 218 0.23 3.26 13.47
C LEU A 218 0.72 2.00 14.19
N ASP A 219 0.74 0.88 13.50
CA ASP A 219 1.30 -0.37 14.01
C ASP A 219 2.78 -0.48 13.67
N VAL A 220 3.62 -0.54 14.68
CA VAL A 220 5.07 -0.74 14.51
C VAL A 220 5.40 -2.21 14.61
N VAL A 221 6.06 -2.76 13.61
CA VAL A 221 6.56 -4.13 13.62
C VAL A 221 8.08 -4.12 13.43
N THR A 222 8.79 -4.74 14.37
CA THR A 222 10.24 -4.88 14.29
C THR A 222 10.64 -6.34 14.19
N VAL A 223 11.61 -6.64 13.34
CA VAL A 223 12.18 -7.99 13.20
C VAL A 223 13.65 -7.95 13.59
N ALA A 224 13.96 -8.48 14.78
CA ALA A 224 15.30 -8.54 15.31
C ALA A 224 16.18 -9.56 14.56
N ALA A 225 17.51 -9.44 14.72
CA ALA A 225 18.47 -10.32 14.07
C ALA A 225 18.29 -11.78 14.49
N VAL A 226 18.19 -12.64 13.50
CA VAL A 226 18.20 -14.11 13.62
C VAL A 226 19.09 -14.69 12.54
N GLY A 227 19.48 -15.95 12.66
CA GLY A 227 20.19 -16.63 11.59
C GLY A 227 19.40 -16.65 10.28
N ARG A 228 20.08 -16.50 9.14
CA ARG A 228 19.44 -16.43 7.80
C ARG A 228 18.49 -17.59 7.51
N LEU A 229 18.84 -18.80 7.93
CA LEU A 229 17.98 -19.97 7.76
C LEU A 229 16.69 -19.84 8.57
N ARG A 230 16.77 -19.40 9.83
CA ARG A 230 15.60 -19.16 10.69
C ARG A 230 14.71 -18.06 10.10
N PHE A 231 15.30 -16.98 9.58
CA PHE A 231 14.57 -15.92 8.90
C PHE A 231 13.80 -16.46 7.70
N LEU A 232 14.48 -17.24 6.82
CA LEU A 232 13.87 -17.84 5.62
C LEU A 232 12.72 -18.78 5.96
N LEU A 233 12.87 -19.63 6.99
CA LEU A 233 11.83 -20.56 7.44
C LEU A 233 10.61 -19.84 8.05
N ASN A 234 10.78 -18.62 8.55
CA ASN A 234 9.69 -17.79 9.09
C ASN A 234 9.01 -16.92 8.02
N LEU A 235 9.63 -16.69 6.86
CA LEU A 235 9.08 -15.85 5.80
C LEU A 235 7.67 -16.25 5.36
N PRO A 236 7.31 -17.55 5.17
CA PRO A 236 5.95 -17.96 4.85
C PRO A 236 4.91 -17.61 5.93
N LYS A 237 5.33 -17.45 7.19
CA LYS A 237 4.42 -17.08 8.28
C LYS A 237 3.91 -15.65 8.14
N VAL A 238 4.69 -14.77 7.47
CA VAL A 238 4.29 -13.38 7.22
C VAL A 238 3.02 -13.31 6.38
N PHE A 239 2.87 -14.19 5.39
CA PHE A 239 1.64 -14.23 4.57
C PHE A 239 0.37 -14.59 5.35
N ARG A 240 0.52 -15.18 6.53
CA ARG A 240 -0.58 -15.55 7.43
C ARG A 240 -0.64 -14.66 8.68
N GLY A 241 0.19 -13.63 8.77
CA GLY A 241 0.31 -12.78 9.95
C GLY A 241 0.83 -13.47 11.22
N ARG A 242 1.33 -14.72 11.12
CA ARG A 242 1.76 -15.54 12.26
C ARG A 242 3.23 -15.34 12.66
N HIS A 243 3.94 -14.45 12.00
CA HIS A 243 5.32 -14.11 12.32
C HIS A 243 5.42 -13.27 13.60
N VAL A 244 4.36 -12.51 13.94
CA VAL A 244 4.29 -11.69 15.15
C VAL A 244 4.27 -12.51 16.45
N ASP A 245 3.92 -13.80 16.37
CA ASP A 245 4.00 -14.74 17.50
C ASP A 245 5.45 -15.15 17.83
N GLY A 246 6.42 -14.73 17.03
CA GLY A 246 7.82 -15.11 17.16
C GLY A 246 8.58 -14.24 18.17
N GLU A 247 9.43 -14.84 19.01
CA GLU A 247 10.26 -14.15 20.02
C GLU A 247 11.12 -13.01 19.48
N ASN A 248 11.42 -13.02 18.16
CA ASN A 248 12.28 -12.03 17.52
C ASN A 248 11.49 -10.92 16.78
N VAL A 249 10.17 -10.95 16.90
CA VAL A 249 9.27 -9.95 16.35
C VAL A 249 8.59 -9.24 17.51
N ARG A 250 8.50 -7.92 17.43
CA ARG A 250 7.70 -7.11 18.36
C ARG A 250 6.73 -6.29 17.54
N SER A 251 5.50 -6.20 18.02
CA SER A 251 4.45 -5.38 17.44
C SER A 251 3.79 -4.55 18.55
N TRP A 252 3.55 -3.27 18.28
CA TRP A 252 2.82 -2.36 19.16
C TRP A 252 2.25 -1.19 18.36
N GLN A 253 1.30 -0.47 18.96
CA GLN A 253 0.70 0.72 18.36
C GLN A 253 1.33 1.99 18.88
N THR A 254 1.37 3.03 18.04
CA THR A 254 1.89 4.36 18.37
C THR A 254 1.19 5.45 17.57
N SER A 255 1.13 6.66 18.13
CA SER A 255 0.73 7.86 17.36
C SER A 255 1.89 8.49 16.58
N GLY A 256 3.13 8.07 16.85
CA GLY A 256 4.31 8.57 16.15
C GLY A 256 5.61 8.03 16.70
N ILE A 257 6.55 7.75 15.82
CA ILE A 257 7.85 7.18 16.16
C ILE A 257 8.94 7.74 15.24
N GLU A 258 10.11 8.00 15.81
CA GLU A 258 11.30 8.28 15.02
C GLU A 258 12.11 7.00 14.84
N VAL A 259 12.40 6.66 13.58
CA VAL A 259 13.19 5.48 13.21
C VAL A 259 14.48 5.92 12.52
N ARG A 260 15.61 5.55 13.10
CA ARG A 260 16.94 5.76 12.51
C ARG A 260 17.59 4.42 12.22
N ALA A 261 18.09 4.23 11.01
CA ALA A 261 18.81 3.04 10.57
C ALA A 261 20.28 3.38 10.26
N CYS A 262 21.20 2.58 10.75
CA CYS A 262 22.63 2.71 10.48
C CYS A 262 23.18 1.36 10.00
N LEU A 263 23.75 1.35 8.80
CA LEU A 263 24.45 0.17 8.30
C LEU A 263 25.69 -0.09 9.14
N LEU A 264 25.84 -1.32 9.62
CA LEU A 264 27.08 -1.76 10.27
C LEU A 264 28.11 -2.06 9.18
N TYR A 265 29.03 -1.12 8.95
CA TYR A 265 30.23 -1.38 8.17
C TYR A 265 31.21 -2.16 9.05
N THR A 266 31.43 -3.43 8.78
CA THR A 266 32.51 -4.25 9.31
C THR A 266 33.49 -4.60 8.21
#